data_c4142a7f252b808a98c9a5b711cce4a9
#
_entry.id   c4142a7f252b808a98c9a5b711cce4a9
#
_cell.length_a   1.000
_cell.length_b   1.000
_cell.length_c   1.000
_cell.angle_alpha   90.00
_cell.angle_beta   90.00
_cell.angle_gamma   90.00
#
_symmetry.space_group_name_H-M   'P 1'
#
loop_
_entity.id
_entity.type
_entity.pdbx_description
1 polymer ?
#
loop_
_entity_poly.entity_id
_entity_poly.type
_entity_poly.pdbx_seq_one_letter_code
_entity_poly.pdbx_strand_id
1 'polypeptide(L)'
;MLLAAAITTSLISLEALSAPVTTIDAFFDPNGLEVAPEDYPTAETSRQLLIAQSRAPVNALNHARQLTQTNDQPVVRMNRDSYYSFAVVDVSAGASITIPPIPEGTYASVQPVTEDHRIQPMSYGSGTFQLATHKGSHIYVIVRLDSTLSQADANRIQDGMSISAGSAEAFSAEPVNEASFMATEASIRAKAPQMLAEEGGNAIFGMFTAPTDPSRGSYTVYKHLMGAALGWGGAQSIDNLYELSPQYPAEGCHQATFEDPRNGAFWSFTVYDEAGFMFDDLASVSSDTATPNEDGTFTVSFGCGSDAMNNIPTINNSGVFNLTARHYRPSERVRDEGYRLVPFVKKVSE
;
A
#
# COMPACT_ATOMS: atom_id res chain seq x y z
N MET A 1 43.41 54.31 33.89
CA MET A 1 43.17 53.45 32.72
C MET A 1 41.98 52.57 33.01
N LEU A 2 40.78 52.99 32.55
CA LEU A 2 39.60 52.17 32.65
C LEU A 2 39.47 51.32 31.39
N LEU A 3 39.45 49.98 31.52
CA LEU A 3 39.12 49.05 30.44
C LEU A 3 37.61 48.97 30.34
N ALA A 4 37.03 49.38 29.21
CA ALA A 4 35.64 49.12 28.88
C ALA A 4 35.55 47.74 28.24
N ALA A 5 34.85 46.83 28.89
CA ALA A 5 34.50 45.52 28.32
C ALA A 5 33.25 45.69 27.44
N ALA A 6 33.40 45.47 26.15
CA ALA A 6 32.26 45.42 25.21
C ALA A 6 31.58 44.02 25.34
N ILE A 7 30.34 44.04 25.80
CA ILE A 7 29.46 42.84 25.79
C ILE A 7 28.83 42.76 24.42
N THR A 8 29.28 41.83 23.59
CA THR A 8 28.58 41.47 22.34
C THR A 8 27.43 40.54 22.64
N THR A 9 26.20 41.05 22.64
CA THR A 9 24.98 40.26 22.65
C THR A 9 24.78 39.64 21.27
N SER A 10 25.01 38.33 21.13
CA SER A 10 24.56 37.56 19.98
C SER A 10 23.04 37.43 20.04
N LEU A 11 22.36 38.05 19.14
CA LEU A 11 20.94 37.78 18.85
C LEU A 11 20.87 36.41 18.19
N ILE A 12 20.46 35.40 18.95
CA ILE A 12 20.00 34.13 18.39
C ILE A 12 18.63 34.44 17.79
N SER A 13 18.55 34.52 16.47
CA SER A 13 17.27 34.54 15.77
C SER A 13 16.59 33.19 16.03
N LEU A 14 15.54 33.18 16.84
CA LEU A 14 14.60 32.09 16.88
C LEU A 14 13.90 32.11 15.50
N GLU A 15 14.25 31.22 14.61
CA GLU A 15 13.44 30.96 13.43
C GLU A 15 12.08 30.50 13.94
N ALA A 16 11.04 31.23 13.62
CA ALA A 16 9.68 30.87 13.97
C ALA A 16 9.35 29.63 13.11
N LEU A 17 9.20 28.48 13.75
CA LEU A 17 8.64 27.30 13.12
C LEU A 17 7.29 27.67 12.52
N SER A 18 7.04 27.27 11.27
CA SER A 18 5.74 27.46 10.63
C SER A 18 4.67 26.74 11.46
N ALA A 19 3.47 27.32 11.53
CA ALA A 19 2.37 26.69 12.26
C ALA A 19 1.91 25.41 11.55
N PRO A 20 1.43 24.38 12.29
CA PRO A 20 0.86 23.18 11.71
C PRO A 20 -0.25 23.51 10.70
N VAL A 21 -0.30 22.74 9.60
CA VAL A 21 -1.23 22.92 8.48
C VAL A 21 -2.24 21.79 8.42
N THR A 22 -3.46 22.10 7.95
CA THR A 22 -4.56 21.13 7.83
C THR A 22 -4.93 20.80 6.38
N THR A 23 -4.20 21.37 5.40
CA THR A 23 -4.45 21.17 3.98
C THR A 23 -3.18 20.74 3.26
N ILE A 24 -3.35 19.93 2.22
CA ILE A 24 -2.23 19.43 1.42
C ILE A 24 -1.49 20.54 0.68
N ASP A 25 -2.20 21.59 0.24
CA ASP A 25 -1.61 22.71 -0.50
C ASP A 25 -0.62 23.53 0.35
N ALA A 26 -0.75 23.49 1.67
CA ALA A 26 0.14 24.16 2.60
C ALA A 26 1.23 23.26 3.19
N PHE A 27 1.24 21.96 2.82
CA PHE A 27 2.17 20.99 3.39
C PHE A 27 3.62 21.21 2.98
N PHE A 28 3.84 21.61 1.72
CA PHE A 28 5.16 21.96 1.24
C PHE A 28 5.38 23.49 1.37
N ASP A 29 6.31 23.87 2.25
CA ASP A 29 6.71 25.24 2.52
C ASP A 29 8.22 25.38 2.34
N PRO A 30 8.72 26.39 1.60
CA PRO A 30 10.17 26.62 1.47
C PRO A 30 10.90 26.81 2.81
N ASN A 31 10.18 27.27 3.85
CA ASN A 31 10.70 27.42 5.20
C ASN A 31 10.25 26.29 6.13
N GLY A 32 9.62 25.24 5.59
CA GLY A 32 9.19 24.07 6.34
C GLY A 32 10.37 23.25 6.87
N LEU A 33 10.06 22.26 7.68
CA LEU A 33 11.06 21.39 8.30
C LEU A 33 11.86 20.61 7.24
N GLU A 34 13.15 20.52 7.43
CA GLU A 34 14.00 19.56 6.71
C GLU A 34 13.63 18.13 7.12
N VAL A 35 13.52 17.25 6.13
CA VAL A 35 13.11 15.85 6.36
C VAL A 35 14.35 14.96 6.42
N ALA A 36 14.71 14.51 7.62
CA ALA A 36 15.74 13.48 7.79
C ALA A 36 15.19 12.10 7.37
N PRO A 37 16.04 11.13 6.99
CA PRO A 37 15.58 9.80 6.60
C PRO A 37 14.65 9.15 7.62
N GLU A 38 14.96 9.22 8.91
CA GLU A 38 14.16 8.67 10.00
C GLU A 38 12.78 9.31 10.16
N ASP A 39 12.61 10.56 9.73
CA ASP A 39 11.36 11.32 9.79
C ASP A 39 10.50 11.10 8.54
N TYR A 40 11.07 10.59 7.45
CA TYR A 40 10.39 10.41 6.17
C TYR A 40 9.08 9.60 6.27
N PRO A 41 9.00 8.46 7.00
CA PRO A 41 7.74 7.71 7.11
C PRO A 41 6.62 8.54 7.73
N THR A 42 6.92 9.37 8.73
CA THR A 42 5.93 10.27 9.35
C THR A 42 5.56 11.41 8.41
N ALA A 43 6.52 12.03 7.73
CA ALA A 43 6.26 13.10 6.79
C ALA A 43 5.41 12.61 5.59
N GLU A 44 5.74 11.44 5.02
CA GLU A 44 4.95 10.85 3.93
C GLU A 44 3.55 10.47 4.41
N THR A 45 3.40 9.92 5.62
CA THR A 45 2.08 9.62 6.16
C THR A 45 1.27 10.88 6.41
N SER A 46 1.89 11.95 6.89
CA SER A 46 1.23 13.25 7.03
C SER A 46 0.72 13.78 5.69
N ARG A 47 1.54 13.68 4.65
CA ARG A 47 1.14 14.03 3.27
C ARG A 47 -0.08 13.20 2.82
N GLN A 48 -0.07 11.90 3.05
CA GLN A 48 -1.18 11.00 2.68
C GLN A 48 -2.47 11.29 3.47
N LEU A 49 -2.36 11.58 4.78
CA LEU A 49 -3.49 11.98 5.62
C LEU A 49 -4.11 13.30 5.11
N LEU A 50 -3.29 14.31 4.80
CA LEU A 50 -3.77 15.58 4.26
C LEU A 50 -4.42 15.41 2.88
N ILE A 51 -3.87 14.56 2.00
CA ILE A 51 -4.49 14.22 0.71
C ILE A 51 -5.85 13.56 0.93
N ALA A 52 -5.95 12.59 1.83
CA ALA A 52 -7.21 11.91 2.10
C ALA A 52 -8.24 12.87 2.72
N GLN A 53 -7.81 13.73 3.65
CA GLN A 53 -8.64 14.76 4.27
C GLN A 53 -9.18 15.79 3.25
N SER A 54 -8.44 16.06 2.18
CA SER A 54 -8.93 16.93 1.10
C SER A 54 -10.04 16.29 0.25
N ARG A 55 -10.16 14.97 0.27
CA ARG A 55 -11.16 14.20 -0.50
C ARG A 55 -12.45 13.93 0.28
N ALA A 56 -12.34 13.77 1.59
CA ALA A 56 -13.48 13.58 2.47
C ALA A 56 -13.19 14.17 3.87
N PRO A 57 -14.19 14.67 4.59
CA PRO A 57 -14.02 15.12 5.97
C PRO A 57 -13.46 14.00 6.86
N VAL A 58 -12.80 14.37 7.96
CA VAL A 58 -12.39 13.42 9.01
C VAL A 58 -13.60 12.60 9.46
N ASN A 59 -13.39 11.31 9.69
CA ASN A 59 -14.40 10.30 10.01
C ASN A 59 -15.43 10.02 8.89
N ALA A 60 -15.17 10.48 7.67
CA ALA A 60 -15.97 10.13 6.50
C ALA A 60 -15.17 9.27 5.50
N LEU A 61 -15.85 8.29 4.91
CA LEU A 61 -15.25 7.40 3.92
C LEU A 61 -15.29 8.03 2.52
N ASN A 62 -14.16 8.06 1.86
CA ASN A 62 -14.03 8.31 0.42
C ASN A 62 -13.98 6.97 -0.32
N HIS A 63 -14.98 6.67 -1.14
CA HIS A 63 -15.11 5.40 -1.83
C HIS A 63 -14.64 5.50 -3.29
N ALA A 64 -13.68 4.65 -3.67
CA ALA A 64 -13.42 4.35 -5.07
C ALA A 64 -14.55 3.44 -5.58
N ARG A 65 -15.43 3.98 -6.41
CA ARG A 65 -16.67 3.31 -6.87
C ARG A 65 -16.48 2.28 -7.97
N GLN A 66 -15.25 2.19 -8.49
CA GLN A 66 -14.84 1.26 -9.54
C GLN A 66 -13.50 0.63 -9.15
N LEU A 67 -13.19 -0.51 -9.75
CA LEU A 67 -11.82 -1.05 -9.70
C LEU A 67 -10.87 -0.05 -10.35
N THR A 68 -9.61 -0.03 -9.90
CA THR A 68 -8.59 0.89 -10.42
C THR A 68 -8.58 0.88 -11.94
N GLN A 69 -8.76 2.04 -12.55
CA GLN A 69 -8.73 2.21 -14.00
C GLN A 69 -7.29 2.35 -14.48
N THR A 70 -6.99 1.85 -15.69
CA THR A 70 -5.64 1.94 -16.27
C THR A 70 -5.21 3.38 -16.55
N ASN A 71 -6.15 4.28 -16.76
CA ASN A 71 -5.92 5.71 -17.01
C ASN A 71 -6.00 6.58 -15.75
N ASP A 72 -6.28 5.99 -14.57
CA ASP A 72 -6.36 6.69 -13.29
C ASP A 72 -5.75 5.83 -12.17
N GLN A 73 -4.43 5.79 -12.14
CA GLN A 73 -3.65 5.04 -11.17
C GLN A 73 -2.88 6.02 -10.29
N PRO A 74 -3.32 6.28 -9.06
CA PRO A 74 -2.74 7.31 -8.19
C PRO A 74 -1.30 7.02 -7.76
N VAL A 75 -0.90 5.74 -7.79
CA VAL A 75 0.45 5.29 -7.46
C VAL A 75 0.84 4.09 -8.34
N VAL A 76 2.14 3.83 -8.45
CA VAL A 76 2.65 2.62 -9.13
C VAL A 76 2.19 1.35 -8.41
N ARG A 77 2.13 0.25 -9.16
CA ARG A 77 1.76 -1.08 -8.66
C ARG A 77 0.38 -1.16 -8.01
N MET A 78 -0.54 -0.31 -8.45
CA MET A 78 -1.96 -0.49 -8.15
C MET A 78 -2.44 -1.86 -8.65
N ASN A 79 -3.57 -2.31 -8.14
CA ASN A 79 -4.18 -3.57 -8.55
C ASN A 79 -5.68 -3.37 -8.83
N ARG A 80 -6.26 -4.38 -9.44
CA ARG A 80 -7.71 -4.49 -9.69
C ARG A 80 -8.34 -5.62 -8.87
N ASP A 81 -7.65 -6.05 -7.82
CA ASP A 81 -8.06 -7.17 -6.96
C ASP A 81 -9.14 -6.79 -5.95
N SER A 82 -9.37 -5.48 -5.76
CA SER A 82 -10.36 -4.99 -4.80
C SER A 82 -10.87 -3.59 -5.11
N TYR A 83 -12.11 -3.32 -4.66
CA TYR A 83 -12.63 -1.97 -4.50
C TYR A 83 -12.06 -1.36 -3.23
N TYR A 84 -11.78 -0.08 -3.26
CA TYR A 84 -11.15 0.62 -2.15
C TYR A 84 -12.09 1.65 -1.52
N SER A 85 -11.96 1.82 -0.20
CA SER A 85 -12.46 2.98 0.53
C SER A 85 -11.41 3.47 1.50
N PHE A 86 -11.32 4.77 1.66
CA PHE A 86 -10.29 5.43 2.45
C PHE A 86 -10.91 6.41 3.45
N ALA A 87 -10.31 6.55 4.61
CA ALA A 87 -10.71 7.58 5.58
C ALA A 87 -9.52 8.06 6.41
N VAL A 88 -9.57 9.31 6.81
CA VAL A 88 -8.83 9.81 7.98
C VAL A 88 -9.75 9.73 9.17
N VAL A 89 -9.33 9.08 10.24
CA VAL A 89 -10.16 8.87 11.42
C VAL A 89 -9.48 9.47 12.64
N ASP A 90 -10.19 10.36 13.33
CA ASP A 90 -9.79 10.86 14.64
C ASP A 90 -10.14 9.82 15.70
N VAL A 91 -9.11 9.18 16.25
CA VAL A 91 -9.23 8.13 17.28
C VAL A 91 -8.94 8.63 18.70
N SER A 92 -8.73 9.94 18.87
CA SER A 92 -8.34 10.56 20.16
C SER A 92 -9.35 10.34 21.28
N ALA A 93 -10.65 10.29 20.94
CA ALA A 93 -11.74 10.03 21.87
C ALA A 93 -12.42 8.67 21.63
N GLY A 94 -11.69 7.73 20.98
CA GLY A 94 -12.20 6.42 20.59
C GLY A 94 -12.99 6.46 19.28
N ALA A 95 -12.78 5.46 18.45
CA ALA A 95 -13.46 5.32 17.15
C ALA A 95 -13.68 3.85 16.80
N SER A 96 -14.64 3.60 15.89
CA SER A 96 -14.88 2.31 15.28
C SER A 96 -15.34 2.48 13.84
N ILE A 97 -15.10 1.44 13.03
CA ILE A 97 -15.64 1.33 11.68
C ILE A 97 -16.57 0.12 11.59
N THR A 98 -17.70 0.28 10.95
CA THR A 98 -18.66 -0.80 10.70
C THR A 98 -18.66 -1.14 9.21
N ILE A 99 -18.42 -2.42 8.90
CA ILE A 99 -18.61 -3.02 7.58
C ILE A 99 -19.96 -3.75 7.63
N PRO A 100 -20.93 -3.42 6.75
CA PRO A 100 -22.24 -4.06 6.74
C PRO A 100 -22.12 -5.55 6.37
N PRO A 101 -23.19 -6.35 6.51
CA PRO A 101 -23.20 -7.72 6.05
C PRO A 101 -22.78 -7.85 4.57
N ILE A 102 -21.86 -8.77 4.31
CA ILE A 102 -21.35 -9.11 2.96
C ILE A 102 -21.71 -10.57 2.66
N PRO A 103 -21.77 -10.98 1.37
CA PRO A 103 -21.98 -12.37 1.01
C PRO A 103 -20.91 -13.28 1.63
N GLU A 104 -21.29 -14.51 1.96
CA GLU A 104 -20.36 -15.53 2.47
C GLU A 104 -19.22 -15.79 1.47
N GLY A 105 -18.00 -15.92 1.96
CA GLY A 105 -16.81 -16.13 1.13
C GLY A 105 -16.23 -14.86 0.51
N THR A 106 -16.92 -13.73 0.58
CA THR A 106 -16.43 -12.46 0.03
C THR A 106 -15.28 -11.89 0.88
N TYR A 107 -14.19 -11.52 0.23
CA TYR A 107 -13.08 -10.84 0.92
C TYR A 107 -13.44 -9.39 1.27
N ALA A 108 -13.25 -9.05 2.53
CA ALA A 108 -13.25 -7.66 2.99
C ALA A 108 -12.17 -7.48 4.07
N SER A 109 -11.47 -6.37 4.04
CA SER A 109 -10.47 -6.04 5.06
C SER A 109 -10.49 -4.57 5.45
N VAL A 110 -10.16 -4.30 6.71
CA VAL A 110 -9.94 -2.96 7.26
C VAL A 110 -8.50 -2.91 7.75
N GLN A 111 -7.70 -2.02 7.16
CA GLN A 111 -6.29 -1.84 7.47
C GLN A 111 -6.06 -0.45 8.06
N PRO A 112 -5.73 -0.33 9.36
CA PRO A 112 -5.31 0.93 9.95
C PRO A 112 -3.81 1.18 9.70
N VAL A 113 -3.47 2.44 9.39
CA VAL A 113 -2.10 2.95 9.27
C VAL A 113 -1.94 4.11 10.23
N THR A 114 -0.96 4.03 11.14
CA THR A 114 -0.70 5.07 12.14
C THR A 114 0.12 6.22 11.55
N GLU A 115 0.17 7.37 12.23
CA GLU A 115 0.85 8.58 11.76
C GLU A 115 2.36 8.37 11.48
N ASP A 116 2.98 7.38 12.10
CA ASP A 116 4.38 6.98 11.86
C ASP A 116 4.53 5.81 10.87
N HIS A 117 3.53 5.60 10.02
CA HIS A 117 3.51 4.53 9.00
C HIS A 117 3.67 3.12 9.59
N ARG A 118 3.01 2.84 10.70
CA ARG A 118 2.94 1.48 11.24
C ARG A 118 1.62 0.84 10.86
N ILE A 119 1.68 -0.29 10.14
CA ILE A 119 0.49 -1.00 9.72
C ILE A 119 0.03 -1.87 10.87
N GLN A 120 -1.18 -1.61 11.36
CA GLN A 120 -1.77 -2.41 12.43
C GLN A 120 -2.38 -3.71 11.89
N PRO A 121 -2.68 -4.69 12.78
CA PRO A 121 -3.40 -5.89 12.37
C PRO A 121 -4.68 -5.56 11.62
N MET A 122 -4.90 -6.23 10.48
CA MET A 122 -6.15 -6.07 9.73
C MET A 122 -7.30 -6.77 10.42
N SER A 123 -8.50 -6.19 10.27
CA SER A 123 -9.76 -6.85 10.56
C SER A 123 -10.40 -7.34 9.26
N TYR A 124 -11.14 -8.45 9.31
CA TYR A 124 -11.69 -9.10 8.14
C TYR A 124 -13.20 -9.34 8.24
N GLY A 125 -13.86 -9.30 7.08
CA GLY A 125 -15.30 -9.57 6.95
C GLY A 125 -16.18 -8.41 7.39
N SER A 126 -17.45 -8.73 7.69
CA SER A 126 -18.44 -7.79 8.21
C SER A 126 -18.37 -7.68 9.73
N GLY A 127 -18.76 -6.52 10.28
CA GLY A 127 -18.78 -6.28 11.72
C GLY A 127 -18.34 -4.86 12.08
N THR A 128 -18.32 -4.59 13.39
CA THR A 128 -17.81 -3.32 13.93
C THR A 128 -16.44 -3.56 14.55
N PHE A 129 -15.44 -2.84 14.05
CA PHE A 129 -14.04 -2.97 14.43
C PHE A 129 -13.59 -1.71 15.15
N GLN A 130 -12.98 -1.88 16.35
CA GLN A 130 -12.41 -0.78 17.10
C GLN A 130 -11.14 -0.28 16.39
N LEU A 131 -11.01 1.04 16.32
CA LEU A 131 -9.87 1.73 15.74
C LEU A 131 -9.07 2.40 16.86
N ALA A 132 -7.76 2.24 16.84
CA ALA A 132 -6.86 2.82 17.83
C ALA A 132 -5.52 3.17 17.19
N THR A 133 -4.74 3.98 17.89
CA THR A 133 -3.36 4.31 17.49
C THR A 133 -2.43 4.17 18.70
N HIS A 134 -1.14 3.91 18.46
CA HIS A 134 -0.09 3.98 19.48
C HIS A 134 0.64 5.31 19.43
N LYS A 135 0.42 6.12 18.39
CA LYS A 135 1.08 7.41 18.17
C LYS A 135 0.14 8.39 17.47
N GLY A 136 0.13 9.62 17.95
CA GLY A 136 -0.73 10.67 17.41
C GLY A 136 -2.19 10.49 17.83
N SER A 137 -3.07 11.11 17.07
CA SER A 137 -4.52 11.14 17.32
C SER A 137 -5.34 10.65 16.11
N HIS A 138 -4.70 10.51 14.97
CA HIS A 138 -5.36 10.12 13.71
C HIS A 138 -4.76 8.84 13.14
N ILE A 139 -5.56 8.15 12.37
CA ILE A 139 -5.13 7.02 11.54
C ILE A 139 -5.66 7.18 10.12
N TYR A 140 -4.90 6.63 9.17
CA TYR A 140 -5.40 6.38 7.82
C TYR A 140 -6.03 4.99 7.79
N VAL A 141 -7.26 4.87 7.30
CA VAL A 141 -7.95 3.59 7.15
C VAL A 141 -8.06 3.24 5.67
N ILE A 142 -7.67 2.02 5.32
CA ILE A 142 -7.82 1.44 3.99
C ILE A 142 -8.79 0.26 4.11
N VAL A 143 -9.95 0.36 3.46
CA VAL A 143 -10.89 -0.76 3.34
C VAL A 143 -10.78 -1.35 1.94
N ARG A 144 -10.74 -2.68 1.85
CA ARG A 144 -10.76 -3.42 0.59
C ARG A 144 -11.99 -4.31 0.55
N LEU A 145 -12.66 -4.34 -0.59
CA LEU A 145 -13.73 -5.29 -0.91
C LEU A 145 -13.35 -6.08 -2.16
N ASP A 146 -13.74 -7.32 -2.17
CA ASP A 146 -13.52 -8.29 -3.24
C ASP A 146 -13.90 -7.76 -4.63
N SER A 147 -13.03 -7.94 -5.60
CA SER A 147 -13.24 -7.54 -6.99
C SER A 147 -14.26 -8.42 -7.74
N THR A 148 -14.61 -9.59 -7.22
CA THR A 148 -15.62 -10.47 -7.81
C THR A 148 -17.06 -9.98 -7.58
N LEU A 149 -17.24 -9.04 -6.65
CA LEU A 149 -18.52 -8.35 -6.49
C LEU A 149 -18.85 -7.55 -7.76
N SER A 150 -20.13 -7.57 -8.14
CA SER A 150 -20.59 -6.58 -9.11
C SER A 150 -20.35 -5.16 -8.59
N GLN A 151 -20.08 -4.21 -9.48
CA GLN A 151 -19.90 -2.81 -9.08
C GLN A 151 -21.09 -2.29 -8.25
N ALA A 152 -22.32 -2.69 -8.62
CA ALA A 152 -23.52 -2.30 -7.89
C ALA A 152 -23.57 -2.87 -6.47
N ASP A 153 -23.15 -4.12 -6.28
CA ASP A 153 -23.08 -4.75 -4.97
C ASP A 153 -21.95 -4.16 -4.12
N ALA A 154 -20.78 -3.96 -4.70
CA ALA A 154 -19.67 -3.30 -4.02
C ALA A 154 -20.07 -1.89 -3.55
N ASN A 155 -20.69 -1.10 -4.41
CA ASN A 155 -21.15 0.25 -4.08
C ASN A 155 -22.24 0.24 -3.00
N ARG A 156 -23.17 -0.72 -3.03
CA ARG A 156 -24.19 -0.87 -1.97
C ARG A 156 -23.53 -1.22 -0.61
N ILE A 157 -22.53 -2.08 -0.60
CA ILE A 157 -21.75 -2.40 0.62
C ILE A 157 -21.01 -1.16 1.10
N GLN A 158 -20.35 -0.42 0.20
CA GLN A 158 -19.67 0.83 0.52
C GLN A 158 -20.62 1.86 1.14
N ASP A 159 -21.83 2.03 0.59
CA ASP A 159 -22.84 2.95 1.11
C ASP A 159 -23.32 2.57 2.52
N GLY A 160 -23.23 1.29 2.88
CA GLY A 160 -23.58 0.79 4.22
C GLY A 160 -22.45 0.88 5.24
N MET A 161 -21.22 1.24 4.85
CA MET A 161 -20.10 1.43 5.76
C MET A 161 -20.29 2.70 6.58
N SER A 162 -19.82 2.69 7.83
CA SER A 162 -19.88 3.87 8.70
C SER A 162 -18.71 3.91 9.67
N ILE A 163 -18.33 5.13 10.04
CA ILE A 163 -17.37 5.41 11.10
C ILE A 163 -18.12 6.09 12.24
N SER A 164 -17.88 5.62 13.48
CA SER A 164 -18.33 6.26 14.70
C SER A 164 -17.10 6.66 15.50
N ALA A 165 -16.98 7.95 15.82
CA ALA A 165 -15.87 8.50 16.58
C ALA A 165 -16.33 9.51 17.61
N GLY A 166 -15.63 9.60 18.74
CA GLY A 166 -15.93 10.53 19.82
C GLY A 166 -15.41 11.94 19.58
N SER A 167 -14.53 12.15 18.59
CA SER A 167 -13.97 13.43 18.17
C SER A 167 -13.91 13.50 16.65
N ALA A 168 -13.82 14.70 16.07
CA ALA A 168 -13.74 14.95 14.62
C ALA A 168 -12.80 16.14 14.32
N GLU A 169 -11.72 16.25 15.08
CA GLU A 169 -10.71 17.28 14.83
C GLU A 169 -10.02 17.03 13.48
N ALA A 170 -9.68 18.09 12.78
CA ALA A 170 -8.92 17.98 11.56
C ALA A 170 -7.49 17.50 11.86
N PHE A 171 -6.98 16.56 11.05
CA PHE A 171 -5.57 16.23 11.09
C PHE A 171 -4.72 17.45 10.73
N SER A 172 -3.65 17.65 11.46
CA SER A 172 -2.68 18.71 11.19
C SER A 172 -1.25 18.15 11.19
N ALA A 173 -0.41 18.72 10.34
CA ALA A 173 1.00 18.36 10.23
C ALA A 173 1.88 19.60 10.20
N GLU A 174 3.12 19.46 10.66
CA GLU A 174 4.15 20.47 10.42
C GLU A 174 4.45 20.52 8.92
N PRO A 175 4.51 21.71 8.31
CA PRO A 175 4.91 21.84 6.91
C PRO A 175 6.38 21.45 6.75
N VAL A 176 6.72 20.86 5.60
CA VAL A 176 8.08 20.37 5.29
C VAL A 176 8.64 21.07 4.07
N ASN A 177 9.96 21.15 4.00
CA ASN A 177 10.67 21.61 2.81
C ASN A 177 10.56 20.56 1.70
N GLU A 178 9.97 20.92 0.56
CA GLU A 178 9.73 19.99 -0.55
C GLU A 178 11.02 19.39 -1.12
N ALA A 179 12.06 20.24 -1.30
CA ALA A 179 13.32 19.77 -1.86
C ALA A 179 14.01 18.76 -0.93
N SER A 180 13.97 18.99 0.37
CA SER A 180 14.48 18.06 1.38
C SER A 180 13.68 16.76 1.39
N PHE A 181 12.35 16.84 1.37
CA PHE A 181 11.46 15.66 1.31
C PHE A 181 11.80 14.78 0.11
N MET A 182 11.83 15.37 -1.10
CA MET A 182 12.13 14.67 -2.35
C MET A 182 13.54 14.08 -2.38
N ALA A 183 14.53 14.82 -1.89
CA ALA A 183 15.92 14.35 -1.80
C ALA A 183 16.04 13.13 -0.87
N THR A 184 15.35 13.17 0.27
CA THR A 184 15.32 12.07 1.24
C THR A 184 14.61 10.84 0.67
N GLU A 185 13.45 11.01 0.02
CA GLU A 185 12.78 9.92 -0.69
C GLU A 185 13.69 9.27 -1.73
N ALA A 186 14.34 10.08 -2.58
CA ALA A 186 15.24 9.59 -3.62
C ALA A 186 16.41 8.82 -3.02
N SER A 187 16.98 9.29 -1.90
CA SER A 187 18.10 8.63 -1.21
C SER A 187 17.71 7.27 -0.63
N ILE A 188 16.48 7.13 -0.12
CA ILE A 188 15.92 5.87 0.37
C ILE A 188 15.71 4.92 -0.81
N ARG A 189 14.99 5.37 -1.86
CA ARG A 189 14.71 4.57 -3.06
C ARG A 189 15.95 4.06 -3.78
N ALA A 190 17.04 4.84 -3.79
CA ALA A 190 18.31 4.47 -4.42
C ALA A 190 18.94 3.20 -3.81
N LYS A 191 18.57 2.83 -2.59
CA LYS A 191 19.04 1.62 -1.91
C LYS A 191 18.23 0.36 -2.22
N ALA A 192 17.06 0.50 -2.88
CA ALA A 192 16.17 -0.62 -3.16
C ALA A 192 16.80 -1.71 -4.06
N PRO A 193 17.56 -1.39 -5.14
CA PRO A 193 18.20 -2.43 -5.95
C PRO A 193 19.18 -3.29 -5.15
N GLN A 194 19.95 -2.70 -4.24
CA GLN A 194 20.87 -3.43 -3.38
C GLN A 194 20.10 -4.37 -2.44
N MET A 195 19.05 -3.87 -1.77
CA MET A 195 18.22 -4.68 -0.89
C MET A 195 17.57 -5.87 -1.63
N LEU A 196 17.06 -5.64 -2.85
CA LEU A 196 16.49 -6.70 -3.68
C LEU A 196 17.54 -7.72 -4.11
N ALA A 197 18.77 -7.29 -4.40
CA ALA A 197 19.86 -8.19 -4.75
C ALA A 197 20.32 -9.06 -3.57
N GLU A 198 20.32 -8.50 -2.35
CA GLU A 198 20.76 -9.19 -1.14
C GLU A 198 19.69 -10.13 -0.57
N GLU A 199 18.43 -9.71 -0.58
CA GLU A 199 17.33 -10.41 0.10
C GLU A 199 16.36 -11.11 -0.86
N GLY A 200 16.42 -10.78 -2.16
CA GLY A 200 15.53 -11.36 -3.17
C GLY A 200 14.06 -11.13 -2.84
N GLY A 201 13.23 -12.17 -2.98
CA GLY A 201 11.79 -12.12 -2.67
C GLY A 201 11.46 -11.84 -1.19
N ASN A 202 12.45 -11.94 -0.30
CA ASN A 202 12.27 -11.63 1.12
C ASN A 202 12.47 -10.15 1.47
N ALA A 203 12.87 -9.34 0.51
CA ALA A 203 13.13 -7.90 0.69
C ALA A 203 11.93 -7.14 1.31
N ILE A 204 10.71 -7.57 1.00
CA ILE A 204 9.49 -6.94 1.51
C ILE A 204 9.12 -7.31 2.96
N PHE A 205 9.71 -8.39 3.51
CA PHE A 205 9.40 -8.80 4.88
C PHE A 205 9.91 -7.77 5.89
N GLY A 206 9.03 -7.37 6.81
CA GLY A 206 9.34 -6.38 7.85
C GLY A 206 9.22 -4.91 7.41
N MET A 207 8.85 -4.63 6.14
CA MET A 207 8.59 -3.24 5.69
C MET A 207 7.38 -2.62 6.38
N PHE A 208 6.36 -3.43 6.66
CA PHE A 208 5.07 -2.99 7.19
C PHE A 208 4.82 -3.63 8.57
N THR A 209 5.72 -3.36 9.51
CA THR A 209 5.72 -3.99 10.82
C THR A 209 4.66 -3.38 11.74
N ALA A 210 3.95 -4.23 12.48
CA ALA A 210 3.06 -3.76 13.55
C ALA A 210 3.89 -3.13 14.70
N PRO A 211 3.44 -2.02 15.28
CA PRO A 211 4.18 -1.35 16.35
C PRO A 211 4.20 -2.16 17.66
N THR A 212 3.17 -2.97 17.90
CA THR A 212 2.89 -3.57 19.22
C THR A 212 2.85 -5.09 19.21
N ASP A 213 3.00 -5.73 18.04
CA ASP A 213 2.94 -7.19 17.92
C ASP A 213 4.21 -7.73 17.26
N PRO A 214 5.22 -8.14 18.05
CA PRO A 214 6.48 -8.68 17.52
C PRO A 214 6.30 -10.00 16.76
N SER A 215 5.20 -10.73 16.96
CA SER A 215 4.90 -11.96 16.22
C SER A 215 4.58 -11.69 14.74
N ARG A 216 4.21 -10.46 14.40
CA ARG A 216 3.87 -10.02 13.04
C ARG A 216 5.08 -9.52 12.23
N GLY A 217 6.27 -9.64 12.74
CA GLY A 217 7.52 -9.28 12.07
C GLY A 217 8.45 -8.42 12.91
N SER A 218 9.71 -8.41 12.52
CA SER A 218 10.75 -7.63 13.19
C SER A 218 10.86 -6.23 12.59
N TYR A 219 10.76 -5.22 13.43
CA TYR A 219 11.03 -3.84 13.03
C TYR A 219 12.52 -3.62 12.82
N THR A 220 12.86 -3.01 11.69
CA THR A 220 14.14 -2.37 11.48
C THR A 220 13.92 -0.99 10.86
N VAL A 221 14.72 0.01 11.24
CA VAL A 221 14.64 1.36 10.66
C VAL A 221 14.73 1.29 9.14
N TYR A 222 15.68 0.53 8.62
CA TYR A 222 15.90 0.38 7.18
C TYR A 222 14.64 -0.13 6.44
N LYS A 223 14.03 -1.22 6.91
CA LYS A 223 12.81 -1.79 6.31
C LYS A 223 11.62 -0.84 6.39
N HIS A 224 11.49 -0.13 7.51
CA HIS A 224 10.43 0.87 7.69
C HIS A 224 10.55 2.02 6.69
N LEU A 225 11.77 2.57 6.51
CA LEU A 225 12.03 3.60 5.50
C LEU A 225 11.68 3.11 4.10
N MET A 226 12.13 1.89 3.73
CA MET A 226 11.85 1.29 2.44
C MET A 226 10.35 1.08 2.22
N GLY A 227 9.63 0.60 3.23
CA GLY A 227 8.17 0.42 3.14
C GLY A 227 7.44 1.72 2.86
N ALA A 228 7.80 2.79 3.56
CA ALA A 228 7.20 4.11 3.35
C ALA A 228 7.51 4.67 1.94
N ALA A 229 8.76 4.52 1.46
CA ALA A 229 9.18 5.10 0.19
C ALA A 229 8.78 4.29 -1.05
N LEU A 230 8.70 2.95 -0.95
CA LEU A 230 8.44 2.07 -2.09
C LEU A 230 6.99 1.61 -2.20
N GLY A 231 6.23 1.65 -1.11
CA GLY A 231 4.87 1.12 -1.09
C GLY A 231 4.09 1.58 0.13
N TRP A 232 3.97 2.89 0.32
CA TRP A 232 3.22 3.44 1.45
C TRP A 232 1.83 2.80 1.58
N GLY A 233 1.42 2.46 2.79
CA GLY A 233 0.16 1.78 3.06
C GLY A 233 0.14 0.30 2.66
N GLY A 234 1.28 -0.31 2.35
CA GLY A 234 1.38 -1.75 2.10
C GLY A 234 1.00 -2.57 3.33
N ALA A 235 0.55 -3.81 3.10
CA ALA A 235 0.12 -4.68 4.17
C ALA A 235 1.29 -5.43 4.81
N GLN A 236 1.13 -5.86 6.06
CA GLN A 236 2.05 -6.81 6.70
C GLN A 236 2.03 -8.15 5.98
N SER A 237 3.18 -8.86 5.97
CA SER A 237 3.32 -10.13 5.25
C SER A 237 2.38 -11.24 5.74
N ILE A 238 1.88 -11.13 6.97
CA ILE A 238 0.88 -12.06 7.51
C ILE A 238 -0.52 -11.80 6.92
N ASP A 239 -0.79 -10.56 6.52
CA ASP A 239 -2.07 -10.16 5.95
C ASP A 239 -2.06 -10.25 4.42
N ASN A 240 -1.01 -9.68 3.78
CA ASN A 240 -0.77 -9.81 2.34
C ASN A 240 0.72 -9.97 2.06
N LEU A 241 1.08 -10.96 1.26
CA LEU A 241 2.44 -11.17 0.80
C LEU A 241 2.55 -10.86 -0.69
N TYR A 242 3.61 -10.17 -1.05
CA TYR A 242 3.86 -9.73 -2.42
C TYR A 242 5.12 -10.38 -2.97
N GLU A 243 5.07 -10.79 -4.24
CA GLU A 243 6.23 -11.27 -4.99
C GLU A 243 6.43 -10.37 -6.22
N LEU A 244 7.61 -9.81 -6.35
CA LEU A 244 7.98 -9.00 -7.51
C LEU A 244 8.77 -9.85 -8.49
N SER A 245 8.42 -9.77 -9.77
CA SER A 245 9.17 -10.44 -10.82
C SER A 245 10.31 -9.56 -11.36
N PRO A 246 11.31 -10.16 -12.03
CA PRO A 246 12.14 -9.43 -12.99
C PRO A 246 11.30 -8.91 -14.16
N GLN A 247 11.93 -8.12 -15.03
CA GLN A 247 11.35 -7.74 -16.30
C GLN A 247 11.43 -8.90 -17.29
N TYR A 248 10.37 -9.07 -18.08
CA TYR A 248 10.25 -10.02 -19.19
C TYR A 248 10.01 -9.25 -20.49
N PRO A 249 10.42 -9.78 -21.67
CA PRO A 249 10.00 -9.20 -22.95
C PRO A 249 8.47 -9.17 -23.06
N ALA A 250 7.91 -8.06 -23.54
CA ALA A 250 6.46 -7.93 -23.75
C ALA A 250 5.97 -8.86 -24.86
N GLU A 251 6.83 -9.15 -25.84
CA GLU A 251 6.58 -10.11 -26.91
C GLU A 251 6.89 -11.54 -26.47
N GLY A 252 6.08 -12.48 -26.96
CA GLY A 252 6.20 -13.90 -26.67
C GLY A 252 5.32 -14.35 -25.50
N CYS A 253 5.20 -15.67 -25.38
CA CYS A 253 4.34 -16.31 -24.40
C CYS A 253 5.15 -16.73 -23.17
N HIS A 254 4.64 -16.36 -21.98
CA HIS A 254 5.13 -16.89 -20.70
C HIS A 254 3.97 -17.56 -19.97
N GLN A 255 4.27 -18.59 -19.21
CA GLN A 255 3.26 -19.29 -18.39
C GLN A 255 3.80 -19.61 -17.01
N ALA A 256 2.89 -19.62 -16.03
CA ALA A 256 3.13 -20.14 -14.69
C ALA A 256 2.11 -21.26 -14.43
N THR A 257 2.56 -22.49 -14.20
CA THR A 257 1.71 -23.59 -13.74
C THR A 257 2.13 -23.97 -12.33
N PHE A 258 1.18 -23.96 -11.41
CA PHE A 258 1.45 -24.12 -9.98
C PHE A 258 0.26 -24.73 -9.25
N GLU A 259 0.52 -25.35 -8.12
CA GLU A 259 -0.52 -25.79 -7.18
C GLU A 259 -1.10 -24.58 -6.44
N ASP A 260 -2.40 -24.63 -6.12
CA ASP A 260 -3.03 -23.60 -5.30
C ASP A 260 -2.24 -23.37 -4.00
N PRO A 261 -1.79 -22.15 -3.71
CA PRO A 261 -1.16 -21.81 -2.44
C PRO A 261 -2.08 -21.97 -1.22
N ARG A 262 -3.40 -22.12 -1.43
CA ARG A 262 -4.44 -22.28 -0.39
C ARG A 262 -4.44 -21.14 0.63
N ASN A 263 -4.41 -19.92 0.14
CA ASN A 263 -4.51 -18.72 0.97
C ASN A 263 -5.85 -18.69 1.70
N GLY A 264 -5.90 -17.99 2.83
CA GLY A 264 -7.13 -17.77 3.57
C GLY A 264 -8.12 -16.81 2.87
N ALA A 265 -7.67 -16.13 1.78
CA ALA A 265 -8.51 -15.44 0.82
C ALA A 265 -8.11 -15.90 -0.58
N PHE A 266 -7.40 -15.12 -1.36
CA PHE A 266 -7.08 -15.44 -2.76
C PHE A 266 -5.61 -15.14 -3.09
N TRP A 267 -5.16 -15.58 -4.26
CA TRP A 267 -3.94 -15.12 -4.91
C TRP A 267 -4.30 -14.33 -6.17
N SER A 268 -3.40 -13.44 -6.60
CA SER A 268 -3.53 -12.75 -7.89
C SER A 268 -2.19 -12.54 -8.57
N PHE A 269 -2.23 -12.39 -9.89
CA PHE A 269 -1.16 -11.81 -10.69
C PHE A 269 -1.66 -10.50 -11.30
N THR A 270 -0.84 -9.46 -11.24
CA THR A 270 -1.07 -8.20 -11.96
C THR A 270 0.16 -7.87 -12.79
N VAL A 271 -0.05 -7.51 -14.05
CA VAL A 271 1.01 -7.16 -15.01
C VAL A 271 1.14 -5.65 -15.12
N TYR A 272 2.38 -5.19 -15.25
CA TYR A 272 2.75 -3.77 -15.36
C TYR A 272 3.76 -3.54 -16.47
N ASP A 273 3.79 -2.33 -17.01
CA ASP A 273 4.85 -1.83 -17.88
C ASP A 273 6.17 -1.60 -17.11
N GLU A 274 7.20 -1.09 -17.80
CA GLU A 274 8.50 -0.78 -17.20
C GLU A 274 8.41 0.19 -16.02
N ALA A 275 7.49 1.16 -16.08
CA ALA A 275 7.29 2.18 -15.05
C ALA A 275 6.46 1.67 -13.85
N GLY A 276 5.85 0.50 -13.95
CA GLY A 276 5.04 -0.09 -12.88
C GLY A 276 3.56 0.28 -12.95
N PHE A 277 3.04 0.68 -14.09
CA PHE A 277 1.62 0.97 -14.31
C PHE A 277 0.94 -0.15 -15.10
N MET A 278 -0.31 -0.44 -14.77
CA MET A 278 -1.17 -1.29 -15.59
C MET A 278 -1.48 -0.57 -16.90
N PHE A 279 -1.49 -1.28 -18.00
CA PHE A 279 -1.68 -0.74 -19.35
C PHE A 279 -2.86 -1.37 -20.09
N ASP A 280 -3.52 -2.36 -19.50
CA ASP A 280 -4.69 -3.04 -20.03
C ASP A 280 -5.70 -3.30 -18.92
N ASP A 281 -6.99 -3.26 -19.22
CA ASP A 281 -8.05 -3.55 -18.24
C ASP A 281 -8.11 -5.03 -17.85
N LEU A 282 -7.51 -5.92 -18.64
CA LEU A 282 -7.28 -7.34 -18.32
C LEU A 282 -5.93 -7.56 -17.63
N ALA A 283 -5.40 -6.55 -16.93
CA ALA A 283 -4.06 -6.59 -16.34
C ALA A 283 -3.91 -7.59 -15.20
N SER A 284 -4.99 -8.21 -14.68
CA SER A 284 -4.92 -9.12 -13.54
C SER A 284 -5.79 -10.35 -13.68
N VAL A 285 -5.35 -11.44 -13.03
CA VAL A 285 -6.08 -12.69 -12.81
C VAL A 285 -5.90 -13.10 -11.36
N SER A 286 -6.97 -13.56 -10.71
CA SER A 286 -6.94 -14.09 -9.34
C SER A 286 -7.46 -15.53 -9.27
N SER A 287 -7.25 -16.21 -8.13
CA SER A 287 -7.84 -17.54 -7.90
C SER A 287 -9.36 -17.56 -8.03
N ASP A 288 -10.00 -16.43 -7.76
CA ASP A 288 -11.46 -16.32 -7.79
C ASP A 288 -12.02 -16.15 -9.22
N THR A 289 -11.14 -15.78 -10.17
CA THR A 289 -11.51 -15.59 -11.58
C THR A 289 -10.84 -16.62 -12.51
N ALA A 290 -9.76 -17.26 -12.06
CA ALA A 290 -9.03 -18.24 -12.84
C ALA A 290 -9.77 -19.57 -12.97
N THR A 291 -9.69 -20.19 -14.14
CA THR A 291 -10.13 -21.58 -14.34
C THR A 291 -8.99 -22.53 -13.97
N PRO A 292 -9.20 -23.48 -13.05
CA PRO A 292 -8.19 -24.49 -12.73
C PRO A 292 -8.03 -25.53 -13.84
N ASN A 293 -6.87 -26.18 -13.87
CA ASN A 293 -6.62 -27.34 -14.72
C ASN A 293 -7.39 -28.57 -14.19
N GLU A 294 -7.49 -29.63 -15.00
CA GLU A 294 -8.17 -30.89 -14.61
C GLU A 294 -7.57 -31.55 -13.38
N ASP A 295 -6.27 -31.36 -13.12
CA ASP A 295 -5.55 -31.89 -11.96
C ASP A 295 -5.62 -30.99 -10.72
N GLY A 296 -6.36 -29.87 -10.80
CA GLY A 296 -6.51 -28.90 -9.73
C GLY A 296 -5.37 -27.88 -9.58
N THR A 297 -4.36 -27.92 -10.45
CA THR A 297 -3.35 -26.85 -10.57
C THR A 297 -3.95 -25.65 -11.31
N PHE A 298 -3.23 -24.53 -11.32
CA PHE A 298 -3.58 -23.35 -12.12
C PHE A 298 -2.49 -23.09 -13.13
N THR A 299 -2.89 -22.76 -14.38
CA THR A 299 -2.01 -22.19 -15.39
C THR A 299 -2.45 -20.76 -15.66
N VAL A 300 -1.57 -19.79 -15.42
CA VAL A 300 -1.73 -18.39 -15.81
C VAL A 300 -0.81 -18.10 -16.98
N SER A 301 -1.36 -17.53 -18.03
CA SER A 301 -0.64 -17.20 -19.27
C SER A 301 -0.41 -15.68 -19.35
N PHE A 302 0.73 -15.28 -19.89
CA PHE A 302 1.13 -13.89 -20.06
C PHE A 302 1.56 -13.69 -21.53
N GLY A 303 0.76 -12.96 -22.29
CA GLY A 303 1.02 -12.66 -23.69
C GLY A 303 0.86 -13.87 -24.65
N CYS A 304 0.12 -14.90 -24.24
CA CYS A 304 -0.04 -16.13 -25.02
C CYS A 304 -1.22 -16.11 -26.02
N GLY A 305 -1.90 -14.98 -26.16
CA GLY A 305 -3.08 -14.82 -27.01
C GLY A 305 -4.39 -15.07 -26.25
N SER A 306 -5.50 -14.63 -26.85
CA SER A 306 -6.84 -14.64 -26.24
C SER A 306 -7.37 -16.03 -25.88
N ASP A 307 -6.92 -17.06 -26.59
CA ASP A 307 -7.40 -18.43 -26.40
C ASP A 307 -6.62 -19.18 -25.32
N ALA A 308 -5.54 -18.59 -24.80
CA ALA A 308 -4.74 -19.20 -23.75
C ALA A 308 -5.45 -19.07 -22.39
N MET A 309 -5.34 -20.13 -21.57
CA MET A 309 -5.99 -20.20 -20.27
C MET A 309 -5.50 -19.10 -19.35
N ASN A 310 -6.44 -18.37 -18.71
CA ASN A 310 -6.16 -17.32 -17.73
C ASN A 310 -5.14 -16.29 -18.25
N ASN A 311 -5.29 -15.84 -19.51
CA ASN A 311 -4.29 -15.01 -20.17
C ASN A 311 -4.39 -13.54 -19.76
N ILE A 312 -3.24 -12.96 -19.42
CA ILE A 312 -3.05 -11.52 -19.20
C ILE A 312 -2.27 -10.96 -20.41
N PRO A 313 -2.77 -9.90 -21.08
CA PRO A 313 -2.03 -9.22 -22.15
C PRO A 313 -0.71 -8.63 -21.64
N THR A 314 0.34 -8.68 -22.47
CA THR A 314 1.67 -8.15 -22.11
C THR A 314 2.17 -7.06 -23.03
N ILE A 315 1.59 -6.94 -24.24
CA ILE A 315 2.03 -5.96 -25.24
C ILE A 315 1.75 -4.55 -24.75
N ASN A 316 2.80 -3.75 -24.66
CA ASN A 316 2.77 -2.37 -24.23
C ASN A 316 3.88 -1.55 -24.90
N ASN A 317 3.89 -0.22 -24.70
CA ASN A 317 4.82 0.68 -25.39
C ASN A 317 6.27 0.60 -24.87
N SER A 318 6.52 0.01 -23.70
CA SER A 318 7.89 -0.11 -23.15
C SER A 318 8.65 -1.32 -23.69
N GLY A 319 7.96 -2.26 -24.37
CA GLY A 319 8.55 -3.49 -24.91
C GLY A 319 8.92 -4.53 -23.86
N VAL A 320 8.66 -4.24 -22.58
CA VAL A 320 8.86 -5.16 -21.45
C VAL A 320 7.64 -5.15 -20.52
N PHE A 321 7.48 -6.22 -19.76
CA PHE A 321 6.53 -6.25 -18.66
C PHE A 321 7.18 -6.81 -17.40
N ASN A 322 6.62 -6.50 -16.29
CA ASN A 322 6.88 -7.15 -15.02
C ASN A 322 5.55 -7.46 -14.34
N LEU A 323 5.57 -8.29 -13.32
CA LEU A 323 4.37 -8.64 -12.61
C LEU A 323 4.57 -8.63 -11.09
N THR A 324 3.47 -8.48 -10.38
CA THR A 324 3.40 -8.74 -8.95
C THR A 324 2.43 -9.88 -8.72
N ALA A 325 2.90 -10.96 -8.08
CA ALA A 325 2.01 -11.94 -7.50
C ALA A 325 1.66 -11.50 -6.06
N ARG A 326 0.40 -11.64 -5.69
CA ARG A 326 -0.11 -11.28 -4.36
C ARG A 326 -0.79 -12.46 -3.71
N HIS A 327 -0.55 -12.62 -2.42
CA HIS A 327 -1.23 -13.58 -1.58
C HIS A 327 -2.02 -12.83 -0.52
N TYR A 328 -3.33 -12.91 -0.57
CA TYR A 328 -4.22 -12.30 0.41
C TYR A 328 -4.56 -13.32 1.50
N ARG A 329 -4.28 -12.97 2.77
CA ARG A 329 -4.29 -13.88 3.91
C ARG A 329 -3.43 -15.13 3.62
N PRO A 330 -2.12 -14.95 3.39
CA PRO A 330 -1.25 -16.02 2.91
C PRO A 330 -1.27 -17.22 3.85
N SER A 331 -1.28 -18.42 3.26
CA SER A 331 -1.23 -19.69 3.99
C SER A 331 0.13 -19.90 4.68
N GLU A 332 0.21 -20.85 5.59
CA GLU A 332 1.47 -21.30 6.21
C GLU A 332 2.49 -21.72 5.13
N ARG A 333 2.04 -22.44 4.10
CA ARG A 333 2.87 -22.84 2.96
C ARG A 333 3.56 -21.63 2.29
N VAL A 334 2.85 -20.52 2.17
CA VAL A 334 3.40 -19.30 1.58
C VAL A 334 4.28 -18.54 2.57
N ARG A 335 3.85 -18.40 3.84
CA ARG A 335 4.56 -17.60 4.84
C ARG A 335 5.81 -18.29 5.36
N ASP A 336 5.68 -19.56 5.70
CA ASP A 336 6.67 -20.24 6.53
C ASP A 336 7.49 -21.27 5.72
N GLU A 337 6.89 -21.93 4.71
CA GLU A 337 7.58 -22.90 3.84
C GLU A 337 8.17 -22.23 2.58
N GLY A 338 7.90 -20.96 2.35
CA GLY A 338 8.50 -20.20 1.24
C GLY A 338 7.94 -20.53 -0.15
N TYR A 339 6.71 -21.06 -0.23
CA TYR A 339 6.06 -21.30 -1.52
C TYR A 339 5.80 -19.97 -2.25
N ARG A 340 6.24 -19.89 -3.50
CA ARG A 340 6.18 -18.65 -4.32
C ARG A 340 5.67 -18.97 -5.71
N LEU A 341 4.91 -18.02 -6.32
CA LEU A 341 4.30 -18.16 -7.64
C LEU A 341 5.21 -17.62 -8.77
N VAL A 342 5.90 -16.51 -8.54
CA VAL A 342 6.78 -15.90 -9.54
C VAL A 342 7.85 -16.85 -10.11
N PRO A 343 8.49 -17.75 -9.32
CA PRO A 343 9.47 -18.70 -9.86
C PRO A 343 8.91 -19.68 -10.88
N PHE A 344 7.58 -19.88 -10.94
CA PHE A 344 6.93 -20.72 -11.94
C PHE A 344 6.76 -20.05 -13.30
N VAL A 345 6.93 -18.72 -13.39
CA VAL A 345 6.81 -17.98 -14.64
C VAL A 345 7.98 -18.35 -15.57
N LYS A 346 7.68 -19.01 -16.67
CA LYS A 346 8.68 -19.47 -17.67
C LYS A 346 8.24 -19.05 -19.06
N LYS A 347 9.22 -18.74 -19.92
CA LYS A 347 8.98 -18.57 -21.34
C LYS A 347 8.55 -19.92 -21.93
N VAL A 348 7.45 -19.91 -22.68
CA VAL A 348 7.02 -21.08 -23.44
C VAL A 348 7.91 -21.15 -24.70
N SER A 349 8.61 -22.29 -24.89
CA SER A 349 9.34 -22.55 -26.13
C SER A 349 8.34 -22.84 -27.25
N GLU A 350 8.55 -22.22 -28.39
CA GLU A 350 7.84 -22.54 -29.65
C GLU A 350 7.99 -24.02 -30.06
#